data_252090179d9a705f452a61583ead3364
#
_entry.id   252090179d9a705f452a61583ead3364
#
_cell.length_a   1.000
_cell.length_b   1.000
_cell.length_c   1.000
_cell.angle_alpha   90.00
_cell.angle_beta   90.00
_cell.angle_gamma   90.00
#
_symmetry.space_group_name_H-M   'P 1'
#
loop_
_entity.id
_entity.type
_entity.pdbx_description
1 polymer ?
#
loop_
_entity_poly.entity_id
_entity_poly.type
_entity_poly.pdbx_seq_one_letter_code
_entity_poly.pdbx_strand_id
1 'polypeptide(L)'
;MRTTDMADELFRGPETELPAGVRLATAKRGGVTVTRVEIAREGLARPRGRYVTLEMPSVSVLDERDTDVIETGAAELRALLPPEGPVLVLGIGNRRVTADALGPRTAQKLLVTMGPQHTLPVRGIRPVAALAPGVSGDTGLTLRQLAAAMVDAVRPAALICVDSLCSAEAARLGRTIQFSDTGLHPADARHARHLDAAALGVPVIAAGIPTLMDADEGADLVLTPRALDSVIAHGSALLAGILNRALQPRLSVAQLCWLTG
;
A
#
# COMPACT_ATOMS: atom_id res chain seq x y z
N MET A 1 21.32 -8.46 8.56
CA MET A 1 20.68 -7.69 7.46
C MET A 1 19.49 -6.96 8.05
N ARG A 2 19.40 -5.64 7.91
CA ARG A 2 18.27 -4.86 8.46
C ARG A 2 16.94 -5.34 7.88
N THR A 3 15.91 -5.34 8.68
CA THR A 3 14.54 -5.71 8.28
C THR A 3 14.00 -4.69 7.28
N THR A 4 13.41 -5.13 6.16
CA THR A 4 12.77 -4.26 5.18
C THR A 4 11.56 -4.91 4.54
N ASP A 5 10.50 -4.13 4.36
CA ASP A 5 9.34 -4.49 3.55
C ASP A 5 9.51 -4.14 2.07
N MET A 6 10.53 -3.34 1.76
CA MET A 6 10.80 -2.85 0.42
C MET A 6 11.54 -3.90 -0.41
N ALA A 7 10.85 -4.46 -1.42
CA ALA A 7 11.40 -5.54 -2.23
C ALA A 7 12.63 -5.11 -3.04
N ASP A 8 12.65 -3.87 -3.53
CA ASP A 8 13.75 -3.37 -4.34
C ASP A 8 15.04 -3.12 -3.54
N GLU A 9 14.95 -2.88 -2.22
CA GLU A 9 16.15 -2.78 -1.36
C GLU A 9 16.96 -4.08 -1.30
N LEU A 10 16.28 -5.21 -1.49
CA LEU A 10 16.92 -6.53 -1.46
C LEU A 10 17.73 -6.85 -2.73
N PHE A 11 17.50 -6.11 -3.81
CA PHE A 11 18.06 -6.37 -5.13
C PHE A 11 18.80 -5.16 -5.73
N ARG A 12 18.93 -4.05 -4.98
CA ARG A 12 19.74 -2.89 -5.35
C ARG A 12 21.14 -3.04 -4.81
N GLY A 13 22.12 -3.03 -5.70
CA GLY A 13 23.54 -2.93 -5.36
C GLY A 13 24.38 -2.87 -6.63
N PRO A 14 25.47 -2.07 -6.67
CA PRO A 14 26.28 -1.89 -7.88
C PRO A 14 27.01 -3.17 -8.33
N GLU A 15 27.11 -4.18 -7.48
CA GLU A 15 27.77 -5.45 -7.74
C GLU A 15 26.85 -6.67 -7.56
N THR A 16 25.55 -6.44 -7.37
CA THR A 16 24.63 -7.55 -7.09
C THR A 16 24.12 -8.11 -8.42
N GLU A 17 24.64 -9.27 -8.82
CA GLU A 17 23.97 -10.09 -9.84
C GLU A 17 22.58 -10.45 -9.32
N LEU A 18 21.55 -10.10 -10.10
CA LEU A 18 20.19 -10.47 -9.74
C LEU A 18 20.05 -11.99 -9.65
N PRO A 19 19.46 -12.52 -8.57
CA PRO A 19 19.19 -13.95 -8.47
C PRO A 19 18.39 -14.45 -9.67
N ALA A 20 18.65 -15.70 -10.09
CA ALA A 20 17.88 -16.31 -11.18
C ALA A 20 16.37 -16.24 -10.86
N GLY A 21 15.59 -15.74 -11.81
CA GLY A 21 14.15 -15.55 -11.64
C GLY A 21 13.74 -14.19 -11.03
N VAL A 22 14.69 -13.29 -10.83
CA VAL A 22 14.40 -11.88 -10.47
C VAL A 22 14.66 -10.99 -11.67
N ARG A 23 13.72 -10.10 -11.96
CA ARG A 23 13.87 -9.00 -12.93
C ARG A 23 13.67 -7.68 -12.22
N LEU A 24 14.53 -6.72 -12.50
CA LEU A 24 14.42 -5.36 -11.98
C LEU A 24 14.46 -4.38 -13.16
N ALA A 25 13.51 -3.46 -13.20
CA ALA A 25 13.46 -2.40 -14.20
C ALA A 25 13.12 -1.07 -13.54
N THR A 26 13.83 -0.01 -13.91
CA THR A 26 13.60 1.33 -13.40
C THR A 26 13.29 2.30 -14.54
N ALA A 27 12.31 3.18 -14.33
CA ALA A 27 11.91 4.21 -15.30
C ALA A 27 11.56 5.50 -14.54
N LYS A 28 11.68 6.66 -15.22
CA LYS A 28 11.22 7.95 -14.66
C LYS A 28 9.96 8.41 -15.38
N ARG A 29 8.98 8.87 -14.62
CA ARG A 29 7.72 9.46 -15.11
C ARG A 29 7.30 10.61 -14.21
N GLY A 30 7.07 11.81 -14.77
CA GLY A 30 6.52 12.95 -14.03
C GLY A 30 7.27 13.29 -12.73
N GLY A 31 8.61 13.23 -12.71
CA GLY A 31 9.40 13.46 -11.50
C GLY A 31 9.47 12.28 -10.52
N VAL A 32 8.75 11.18 -10.79
CA VAL A 32 8.74 9.96 -9.99
C VAL A 32 9.66 8.91 -10.61
N THR A 33 10.50 8.27 -9.80
CA THR A 33 11.25 7.08 -10.21
C THR A 33 10.44 5.85 -9.88
N VAL A 34 10.12 5.04 -10.88
CA VAL A 34 9.35 3.79 -10.74
C VAL A 34 10.30 2.63 -10.88
N THR A 35 10.47 1.84 -9.84
CA THR A 35 11.22 0.58 -9.86
C THR A 35 10.25 -0.59 -9.76
N ARG A 36 10.33 -1.51 -10.73
CA ARG A 36 9.54 -2.74 -10.76
C ARG A 36 10.47 -3.92 -10.50
N VAL A 37 10.08 -4.75 -9.56
CA VAL A 37 10.74 -6.03 -9.26
C VAL A 37 9.75 -7.14 -9.54
N GLU A 38 10.13 -8.08 -10.39
CA GLU A 38 9.36 -9.30 -10.67
C GLU A 38 10.14 -10.50 -10.15
N ILE A 39 9.52 -11.26 -9.25
CA ILE A 39 10.06 -12.48 -8.68
C ILE A 39 9.29 -13.67 -9.27
N ALA A 40 9.94 -14.47 -10.10
CA ALA A 40 9.30 -15.56 -10.85
C ALA A 40 9.32 -16.92 -10.12
N ARG A 41 10.08 -17.04 -9.01
CA ARG A 41 10.24 -18.33 -8.29
C ARG A 41 10.06 -18.15 -6.78
N GLU A 42 9.68 -19.20 -6.11
CA GLU A 42 9.63 -19.30 -4.65
C GLU A 42 11.03 -19.46 -4.03
N GLY A 43 11.12 -19.30 -2.71
CA GLY A 43 12.36 -19.51 -1.95
C GLY A 43 13.34 -18.35 -1.97
N LEU A 44 12.93 -17.20 -2.46
CA LEU A 44 13.69 -15.94 -2.35
C LEU A 44 13.26 -15.15 -1.11
N ALA A 45 13.97 -14.05 -0.82
CA ALA A 45 13.72 -13.21 0.35
C ALA A 45 12.30 -12.59 0.38
N ARG A 46 11.61 -12.58 -0.75
CA ARG A 46 10.21 -12.16 -0.90
C ARG A 46 9.42 -13.19 -1.70
N PRO A 47 8.10 -13.29 -1.48
CA PRO A 47 7.22 -14.15 -2.25
C PRO A 47 7.28 -13.89 -3.76
N ARG A 48 6.97 -14.92 -4.54
CA ARG A 48 6.79 -14.79 -5.98
C ARG A 48 5.67 -13.80 -6.30
N GLY A 49 5.95 -12.85 -7.20
CA GLY A 49 5.00 -11.82 -7.64
C GLY A 49 5.66 -10.55 -8.13
N ARG A 50 4.88 -9.50 -8.22
CA ARG A 50 5.28 -8.19 -8.71
C ARG A 50 5.28 -7.17 -7.58
N TYR A 51 6.35 -6.38 -7.53
CA TYR A 51 6.54 -5.29 -6.60
C TYR A 51 6.86 -4.03 -7.38
N VAL A 52 6.18 -2.95 -7.05
CA VAL A 52 6.39 -1.65 -7.70
C VAL A 52 6.69 -0.63 -6.62
N THR A 53 7.84 0.00 -6.69
CA THR A 53 8.24 1.09 -5.80
C THR A 53 8.25 2.40 -6.57
N LEU A 54 7.53 3.38 -6.05
CA LEU A 54 7.58 4.77 -6.48
C LEU A 54 8.51 5.53 -5.54
N GLU A 55 9.52 6.21 -6.07
CA GLU A 55 10.42 7.08 -5.32
C GLU A 55 10.21 8.53 -5.78
N MET A 56 10.03 9.43 -4.81
CA MET A 56 9.62 10.82 -5.03
C MET A 56 10.20 11.73 -3.95
N PRO A 57 10.06 13.07 -4.04
CA PRO A 57 10.30 13.96 -2.90
C PRO A 57 9.52 13.50 -1.66
N SER A 58 9.86 14.03 -0.48
CA SER A 58 9.15 13.65 0.75
C SER A 58 7.65 13.85 0.58
N VAL A 59 6.86 12.83 0.93
CA VAL A 59 5.38 12.94 0.93
C VAL A 59 4.87 14.04 1.85
N SER A 60 5.68 14.51 2.82
CA SER A 60 5.32 15.62 3.71
C SER A 60 5.15 16.97 3.01
N VAL A 61 5.61 17.09 1.75
CA VAL A 61 5.45 18.30 0.93
C VAL A 61 4.59 18.06 -0.32
N LEU A 62 4.03 16.87 -0.45
CA LEU A 62 3.10 16.47 -1.51
C LEU A 62 1.68 16.40 -0.94
N ASP A 63 0.68 16.49 -1.80
CA ASP A 63 -0.72 16.37 -1.39
C ASP A 63 -1.56 15.61 -2.44
N GLU A 64 -2.88 15.56 -2.22
CA GLU A 64 -3.85 14.93 -3.11
C GLU A 64 -4.02 15.64 -4.47
N ARG A 65 -3.29 16.73 -4.72
CA ARG A 65 -3.29 17.52 -5.99
C ARG A 65 -2.05 17.28 -6.82
N ASP A 66 -1.07 16.54 -6.30
CA ASP A 66 0.15 16.18 -7.04
C ASP A 66 -0.17 15.16 -8.16
N THR A 67 -0.80 15.68 -9.22
CA THR A 67 -1.39 14.90 -10.31
C THR A 67 -0.40 13.93 -10.95
N ASP A 68 0.86 14.32 -11.14
CA ASP A 68 1.88 13.47 -11.76
C ASP A 68 2.18 12.22 -10.92
N VAL A 69 2.29 12.39 -9.61
CA VAL A 69 2.51 11.29 -8.67
C VAL A 69 1.28 10.39 -8.62
N ILE A 70 0.09 10.99 -8.53
CA ILE A 70 -1.18 10.26 -8.47
C ILE A 70 -1.42 9.46 -9.74
N GLU A 71 -1.28 10.06 -10.92
CA GLU A 71 -1.51 9.36 -12.20
C GLU A 71 -0.48 8.24 -12.42
N THR A 72 0.79 8.49 -12.07
CA THR A 72 1.84 7.47 -12.16
C THR A 72 1.54 6.31 -11.21
N GLY A 73 1.27 6.59 -9.95
CA GLY A 73 0.94 5.57 -8.95
C GLY A 73 -0.34 4.79 -9.28
N ALA A 74 -1.38 5.50 -9.74
CA ALA A 74 -2.64 4.89 -10.15
C ALA A 74 -2.49 3.96 -11.36
N ALA A 75 -1.63 4.32 -12.32
CA ALA A 75 -1.36 3.45 -13.47
C ALA A 75 -0.66 2.15 -13.04
N GLU A 76 0.34 2.25 -12.16
CA GLU A 76 1.07 1.09 -11.64
C GLU A 76 0.16 0.19 -10.79
N LEU A 77 -0.63 0.78 -9.88
CA LEU A 77 -1.57 0.01 -9.06
C LEU A 77 -2.65 -0.68 -9.90
N ARG A 78 -3.18 -0.01 -10.92
CA ARG A 78 -4.16 -0.61 -11.86
C ARG A 78 -3.62 -1.85 -12.57
N ALA A 79 -2.34 -1.85 -12.92
CA ALA A 79 -1.71 -3.00 -13.56
C ALA A 79 -1.63 -4.25 -12.65
N LEU A 80 -1.78 -4.09 -11.33
CA LEU A 80 -1.80 -5.17 -10.35
C LEU A 80 -3.24 -5.64 -10.04
N LEU A 81 -4.25 -4.82 -10.34
CA LEU A 81 -5.64 -5.09 -10.01
C LEU A 81 -6.37 -5.88 -11.10
N PRO A 82 -7.37 -6.70 -10.75
CA PRO A 82 -8.34 -7.20 -11.71
C PRO A 82 -9.03 -6.03 -12.43
N PRO A 83 -9.37 -6.17 -13.72
CA PRO A 83 -9.92 -5.06 -14.52
C PRO A 83 -11.29 -4.61 -14.02
N GLU A 84 -12.09 -5.50 -13.48
CA GLU A 84 -13.47 -5.26 -13.05
C GLU A 84 -13.79 -5.92 -11.71
N GLY A 85 -14.98 -5.64 -11.19
CA GLY A 85 -15.54 -6.20 -9.96
C GLY A 85 -15.27 -5.34 -8.73
N PRO A 86 -15.96 -5.65 -7.61
CA PRO A 86 -15.85 -4.90 -6.36
C PRO A 86 -14.44 -4.97 -5.77
N VAL A 87 -14.02 -3.91 -5.09
CA VAL A 87 -12.75 -3.89 -4.34
C VAL A 87 -13.03 -3.55 -2.88
N LEU A 88 -12.44 -4.34 -1.99
CA LEU A 88 -12.38 -4.04 -0.56
C LEU A 88 -11.01 -3.46 -0.24
N VAL A 89 -10.99 -2.36 0.52
CA VAL A 89 -9.74 -1.76 1.01
C VAL A 89 -9.71 -1.85 2.53
N LEU A 90 -8.65 -2.43 3.09
CA LEU A 90 -8.41 -2.49 4.52
C LEU A 90 -7.23 -1.58 4.89
N GLY A 91 -7.50 -0.54 5.68
CA GLY A 91 -6.48 0.30 6.29
C GLY A 91 -5.99 -0.31 7.59
N ILE A 92 -4.80 -0.93 7.54
CA ILE A 92 -4.22 -1.70 8.64
C ILE A 92 -3.39 -0.78 9.53
N GLY A 93 -3.39 -1.04 10.82
CA GLY A 93 -2.61 -0.34 11.82
C GLY A 93 -3.43 0.25 12.96
N ASN A 94 -2.73 0.89 13.88
CA ASN A 94 -3.28 1.50 15.09
C ASN A 94 -3.41 3.02 14.93
N ARG A 95 -4.62 3.55 14.88
CA ARG A 95 -4.89 4.99 14.78
C ARG A 95 -4.31 5.83 15.92
N ARG A 96 -4.05 5.23 17.08
CA ARG A 96 -3.51 5.89 18.27
C ARG A 96 -1.98 5.99 18.25
N VAL A 97 -1.33 5.26 17.36
CA VAL A 97 0.13 5.26 17.19
C VAL A 97 0.43 5.93 15.85
N THR A 98 1.01 7.12 15.87
CA THR A 98 1.23 7.92 14.65
C THR A 98 1.95 7.12 13.56
N ALA A 99 3.03 6.43 13.90
CA ALA A 99 3.81 5.65 12.94
C ALA A 99 3.04 4.50 12.27
N ASP A 100 1.96 4.03 12.90
CA ASP A 100 1.11 2.92 12.46
C ASP A 100 -0.29 3.40 11.97
N ALA A 101 -0.47 4.72 11.82
CA ALA A 101 -1.77 5.31 11.49
C ALA A 101 -2.01 5.52 9.99
N LEU A 102 -1.04 5.19 9.12
CA LEU A 102 -1.13 5.42 7.68
C LEU A 102 -2.36 4.73 7.06
N GLY A 103 -2.48 3.43 7.26
CA GLY A 103 -3.57 2.63 6.70
C GLY A 103 -4.96 3.11 7.13
N PRO A 104 -5.24 3.25 8.44
CA PRO A 104 -6.51 3.78 8.92
C PRO A 104 -6.86 5.17 8.39
N ARG A 105 -5.89 6.09 8.29
CA ARG A 105 -6.12 7.44 7.75
C ARG A 105 -6.35 7.42 6.25
N THR A 106 -5.66 6.55 5.51
CA THR A 106 -5.89 6.36 4.07
C THR A 106 -7.29 5.84 3.82
N ALA A 107 -7.72 4.80 4.55
CA ALA A 107 -9.06 4.23 4.38
C ALA A 107 -10.19 5.24 4.58
N GLN A 108 -10.03 6.22 5.47
CA GLN A 108 -11.02 7.28 5.73
C GLN A 108 -11.17 8.30 4.59
N LYS A 109 -10.16 8.40 3.71
CA LYS A 109 -10.13 9.35 2.58
C LYS A 109 -10.53 8.69 1.26
N LEU A 110 -10.96 7.42 1.29
CA LEU A 110 -11.36 6.71 0.08
C LEU A 110 -12.78 7.07 -0.33
N LEU A 111 -12.98 7.18 -1.65
CA LEU A 111 -14.30 7.29 -2.26
C LEU A 111 -15.00 5.93 -2.20
N VAL A 112 -15.77 5.69 -1.14
CA VAL A 112 -16.60 4.50 -0.98
C VAL A 112 -17.79 4.62 -1.91
N THR A 113 -18.01 3.62 -2.75
CA THR A 113 -19.04 3.60 -3.78
C THR A 113 -19.92 2.34 -3.73
N MET A 114 -19.69 1.47 -2.74
CA MET A 114 -20.52 0.30 -2.49
C MET A 114 -21.67 0.67 -1.56
N GLY A 115 -22.87 0.23 -1.94
CA GLY A 115 -24.09 0.45 -1.16
C GLY A 115 -25.09 1.41 -1.81
N PRO A 116 -26.39 1.31 -1.46
CA PRO A 116 -27.46 2.03 -2.14
C PRO A 116 -27.41 3.56 -1.93
N GLN A 117 -26.78 4.03 -0.84
CA GLN A 117 -26.64 5.45 -0.55
C GLN A 117 -25.49 6.13 -1.31
N HIS A 118 -24.64 5.37 -1.97
CA HIS A 118 -23.48 5.87 -2.71
C HIS A 118 -23.68 5.81 -4.24
N THR A 119 -24.88 6.13 -4.69
CA THR A 119 -25.18 6.17 -6.13
C THR A 119 -24.64 7.47 -6.71
N LEU A 120 -23.50 7.42 -7.36
CA LEU A 120 -22.97 8.52 -8.14
C LEU A 120 -23.65 8.54 -9.52
N PRO A 121 -23.97 9.73 -10.08
CA PRO A 121 -24.62 9.85 -11.40
C PRO A 121 -23.66 9.59 -12.56
N VAL A 122 -22.64 8.75 -12.33
CA VAL A 122 -21.60 8.40 -13.31
C VAL A 122 -21.65 6.91 -13.60
N ARG A 123 -21.88 6.55 -14.85
CA ARG A 123 -21.84 5.14 -15.26
C ARG A 123 -20.44 4.57 -15.21
N GLY A 124 -20.33 3.31 -14.78
CA GLY A 124 -19.05 2.59 -14.75
C GLY A 124 -18.15 2.96 -13.58
N ILE A 125 -18.73 3.45 -12.50
CA ILE A 125 -18.08 3.57 -11.20
C ILE A 125 -17.86 2.17 -10.62
N ARG A 126 -16.63 1.88 -10.21
CA ARG A 126 -16.25 0.62 -9.58
C ARG A 126 -16.80 0.57 -8.16
N PRO A 127 -17.48 -0.50 -7.72
CA PRO A 127 -17.89 -0.65 -6.33
C PRO A 127 -16.66 -0.78 -5.41
N VAL A 128 -16.56 0.11 -4.42
CA VAL A 128 -15.46 0.16 -3.45
C VAL A 128 -16.03 0.20 -2.04
N ALA A 129 -15.59 -0.72 -1.19
CA ALA A 129 -15.78 -0.69 0.24
C ALA A 129 -14.45 -0.42 0.94
N ALA A 130 -14.45 0.32 2.03
CA ALA A 130 -13.25 0.62 2.81
C ALA A 130 -13.53 0.47 4.31
N LEU A 131 -12.56 -0.08 5.04
CA LEU A 131 -12.64 -0.29 6.47
C LEU A 131 -11.25 -0.16 7.10
N ALA A 132 -11.19 0.42 8.30
CA ALA A 132 -10.03 0.35 9.19
C ALA A 132 -10.37 -0.61 10.34
N PRO A 133 -9.94 -1.88 10.30
CA PRO A 133 -10.38 -2.91 11.25
C PRO A 133 -9.85 -2.70 12.68
N GLY A 134 -8.84 -1.85 12.85
CA GLY A 134 -8.14 -1.69 14.13
C GLY A 134 -7.13 -2.80 14.38
N VAL A 135 -6.66 -2.90 15.62
CA VAL A 135 -5.67 -3.89 16.05
C VAL A 135 -6.28 -4.96 16.94
N SER A 136 -5.66 -6.13 17.00
CA SER A 136 -6.16 -7.26 17.78
C SER A 136 -6.37 -6.95 19.26
N GLY A 137 -5.56 -6.04 19.81
CA GLY A 137 -5.71 -5.59 21.21
C GLY A 137 -7.01 -4.81 21.47
N ASP A 138 -7.56 -4.13 20.47
CA ASP A 138 -8.82 -3.39 20.58
C ASP A 138 -10.04 -4.26 20.25
N THR A 139 -9.88 -5.22 19.35
CA THR A 139 -11.00 -5.99 18.77
C THR A 139 -11.16 -7.40 19.35
N GLY A 140 -10.10 -7.95 19.93
CA GLY A 140 -10.03 -9.36 20.34
C GLY A 140 -9.95 -10.35 19.18
N LEU A 141 -9.92 -9.87 17.93
CA LEU A 141 -9.85 -10.68 16.71
C LEU A 141 -8.52 -10.45 15.97
N THR A 142 -8.03 -11.50 15.34
CA THR A 142 -6.87 -11.37 14.46
C THR A 142 -7.25 -10.64 13.17
N LEU A 143 -6.28 -9.96 12.55
CA LEU A 143 -6.49 -9.31 11.26
C LEU A 143 -7.01 -10.31 10.20
N ARG A 144 -6.50 -11.54 10.20
CA ARG A 144 -6.93 -12.59 9.28
C ARG A 144 -8.41 -12.97 9.48
N GLN A 145 -8.87 -13.09 10.72
CA GLN A 145 -10.29 -13.36 11.00
C GLN A 145 -11.20 -12.25 10.50
N LEU A 146 -10.81 -10.99 10.75
CA LEU A 146 -11.56 -9.82 10.28
C LEU A 146 -11.56 -9.73 8.75
N ALA A 147 -10.38 -9.91 8.12
CA ALA A 147 -10.27 -9.89 6.66
C ALA A 147 -11.11 -10.98 6.00
N ALA A 148 -11.06 -12.23 6.52
CA ALA A 148 -11.86 -13.33 5.99
C ALA A 148 -13.37 -13.05 6.10
N ALA A 149 -13.85 -12.59 7.26
CA ALA A 149 -15.25 -12.23 7.44
C ALA A 149 -15.71 -11.12 6.48
N MET A 150 -14.85 -10.13 6.22
CA MET A 150 -15.15 -9.04 5.29
C MET A 150 -15.13 -9.51 3.82
N VAL A 151 -14.20 -10.39 3.45
CA VAL A 151 -14.15 -11.00 2.12
C VAL A 151 -15.42 -11.81 1.86
N ASP A 152 -15.88 -12.60 2.83
CA ASP A 152 -17.12 -13.36 2.73
C ASP A 152 -18.36 -12.46 2.57
N ALA A 153 -18.41 -11.36 3.30
CA ALA A 153 -19.53 -10.42 3.26
C ALA A 153 -19.55 -9.59 1.97
N VAL A 154 -18.40 -9.11 1.51
CA VAL A 154 -18.28 -8.19 0.37
C VAL A 154 -18.14 -8.93 -0.96
N ARG A 155 -17.53 -10.13 -0.94
CA ARG A 155 -17.16 -10.93 -2.13
C ARG A 155 -16.39 -10.09 -3.16
N PRO A 156 -15.28 -9.46 -2.77
CA PRO A 156 -14.55 -8.57 -3.66
C PRO A 156 -13.80 -9.35 -4.75
N ALA A 157 -13.58 -8.71 -5.89
CA ALA A 157 -12.68 -9.22 -6.92
C ALA A 157 -11.21 -9.10 -6.51
N ALA A 158 -10.90 -8.17 -5.60
CA ALA A 158 -9.59 -8.02 -4.97
C ALA A 158 -9.71 -7.33 -3.60
N LEU A 159 -8.77 -7.65 -2.71
CA LEU A 159 -8.52 -6.95 -1.46
C LEU A 159 -7.27 -6.09 -1.60
N ILE A 160 -7.33 -4.82 -1.18
CA ILE A 160 -6.15 -3.97 -1.02
C ILE A 160 -5.90 -3.78 0.47
N CYS A 161 -4.70 -4.13 0.93
CA CYS A 161 -4.22 -3.88 2.29
C CYS A 161 -3.31 -2.65 2.27
N VAL A 162 -3.64 -1.62 3.05
CA VAL A 162 -2.82 -0.41 3.21
C VAL A 162 -2.19 -0.44 4.59
N ASP A 163 -0.85 -0.38 4.65
CA ASP A 163 -0.10 -0.46 5.91
C ASP A 163 1.10 0.49 5.92
N SER A 164 1.62 0.76 7.11
CA SER A 164 2.93 1.38 7.32
C SER A 164 4.02 0.34 7.09
N LEU A 165 5.03 0.68 6.29
CA LEU A 165 6.11 -0.24 5.93
C LEU A 165 7.39 0.05 6.72
N CYS A 166 8.26 -0.96 6.82
CA CYS A 166 9.62 -0.83 7.30
C CYS A 166 10.59 -0.73 6.11
N SER A 167 11.60 0.15 6.21
CA SER A 167 12.70 0.28 5.26
C SER A 167 14.03 0.04 5.96
N ALA A 168 14.99 -0.56 5.28
CA ALA A 168 16.36 -0.67 5.76
C ALA A 168 17.16 0.64 5.57
N GLU A 169 16.62 1.59 4.79
CA GLU A 169 17.28 2.84 4.42
C GLU A 169 16.51 4.06 4.95
N ALA A 170 17.12 4.84 5.86
CA ALA A 170 16.51 6.06 6.42
C ALA A 170 16.13 7.09 5.34
N ALA A 171 16.90 7.17 4.25
CA ALA A 171 16.66 8.09 3.15
C ALA A 171 15.32 7.85 2.42
N ARG A 172 14.73 6.68 2.59
CA ARG A 172 13.49 6.27 1.93
C ARG A 172 12.23 6.50 2.76
N LEU A 173 12.39 6.76 4.06
CA LEU A 173 11.28 7.01 4.97
C LEU A 173 10.46 8.22 4.51
N GLY A 174 9.17 8.02 4.24
CA GLY A 174 8.27 9.03 3.73
C GLY A 174 8.63 9.56 2.33
N ARG A 175 9.41 8.81 1.54
CA ARG A 175 9.84 9.19 0.17
C ARG A 175 9.55 8.12 -0.87
N THR A 176 9.00 7.00 -0.44
CA THR A 176 8.66 5.89 -1.32
C THR A 176 7.26 5.39 -1.04
N ILE A 177 6.61 4.86 -2.06
CA ILE A 177 5.36 4.10 -1.95
C ILE A 177 5.62 2.75 -2.60
N GLN A 178 5.24 1.66 -1.96
CA GLN A 178 5.33 0.33 -2.57
C GLN A 178 3.95 -0.27 -2.76
N PHE A 179 3.76 -0.92 -3.91
CA PHE A 179 2.64 -1.82 -4.21
C PHE A 179 3.17 -3.23 -4.49
N SER A 180 2.40 -4.26 -4.10
CA SER A 180 2.69 -5.64 -4.52
C SER A 180 1.41 -6.44 -4.71
N ASP A 181 1.45 -7.44 -5.61
CA ASP A 181 0.35 -8.39 -5.81
C ASP A 181 0.52 -9.70 -5.02
N THR A 182 1.47 -9.70 -4.09
CA THR A 182 1.76 -10.88 -3.24
C THR A 182 0.97 -10.89 -1.94
N GLY A 183 0.30 -9.77 -1.62
CA GLY A 183 -0.33 -9.55 -0.34
C GLY A 183 0.60 -8.92 0.70
N LEU A 184 0.13 -8.91 1.95
CA LEU A 184 0.84 -8.36 3.09
C LEU A 184 1.72 -9.44 3.72
N HIS A 185 3.02 -9.24 3.65
CA HIS A 185 4.05 -10.10 4.25
C HIS A 185 5.06 -9.23 5.00
N PRO A 186 4.74 -8.79 6.25
CA PRO A 186 5.65 -8.00 7.03
C PRO A 186 6.99 -8.71 7.21
N ALA A 187 8.07 -7.98 7.07
CA ALA A 187 9.41 -8.52 7.26
C ALA A 187 9.68 -8.94 8.72
N ASP A 188 8.99 -8.32 9.67
CA ASP A 188 8.99 -8.76 11.07
C ASP A 188 8.02 -9.92 11.29
N ALA A 189 8.58 -11.13 11.37
CA ALA A 189 7.81 -12.37 11.60
C ALA A 189 7.10 -12.43 12.97
N ARG A 190 7.41 -11.52 13.91
CA ARG A 190 6.76 -11.48 15.24
C ARG A 190 5.30 -11.08 15.18
N HIS A 191 4.85 -10.49 14.07
CA HIS A 191 3.46 -10.10 13.88
C HIS A 191 2.82 -10.99 12.82
N ALA A 192 1.90 -11.87 13.22
CA ALA A 192 1.13 -12.78 12.35
C ALA A 192 0.12 -12.00 11.47
N ARG A 193 0.62 -11.04 10.66
CA ARG A 193 -0.20 -10.19 9.78
C ARG A 193 -0.15 -10.65 8.32
N HIS A 194 0.16 -11.91 8.06
CA HIS A 194 0.18 -12.41 6.69
C HIS A 194 -1.23 -12.48 6.12
N LEU A 195 -1.46 -11.73 5.04
CA LEU A 195 -2.69 -11.74 4.25
C LEU A 195 -2.32 -11.88 2.77
N ASP A 196 -2.63 -13.00 2.18
CA ASP A 196 -2.38 -13.28 0.79
C ASP A 196 -3.58 -14.01 0.14
N ALA A 197 -3.47 -14.27 -1.15
CA ALA A 197 -4.51 -14.94 -1.91
C ALA A 197 -4.75 -16.39 -1.43
N ALA A 198 -3.72 -17.07 -0.95
CA ALA A 198 -3.86 -18.43 -0.42
C ALA A 198 -4.66 -18.46 0.89
N ALA A 199 -4.49 -17.41 1.72
CA ALA A 199 -5.18 -17.29 2.99
C ALA A 199 -6.65 -16.87 2.85
N LEU A 200 -7.00 -16.09 1.82
CA LEU A 200 -8.30 -15.42 1.70
C LEU A 200 -9.12 -15.83 0.47
N GLY A 201 -8.55 -16.59 -0.46
CA GLY A 201 -9.25 -17.03 -1.68
C GLY A 201 -9.51 -15.94 -2.72
N VAL A 202 -8.98 -14.73 -2.53
CA VAL A 202 -9.08 -13.59 -3.45
C VAL A 202 -7.72 -12.95 -3.64
N PRO A 203 -7.42 -12.31 -4.80
CA PRO A 203 -6.20 -11.53 -4.98
C PRO A 203 -6.04 -10.49 -3.87
N VAL A 204 -4.84 -10.42 -3.28
CA VAL A 204 -4.50 -9.45 -2.23
C VAL A 204 -3.36 -8.58 -2.71
N ILE A 205 -3.60 -7.28 -2.76
CA ILE A 205 -2.62 -6.26 -3.10
C ILE A 205 -2.20 -5.55 -1.81
N ALA A 206 -0.91 -5.43 -1.55
CA ALA A 206 -0.40 -4.58 -0.50
C ALA A 206 0.00 -3.21 -1.06
N ALA A 207 -0.25 -2.16 -0.28
CA ALA A 207 0.13 -0.79 -0.57
C ALA A 207 0.63 -0.12 0.70
N GLY A 208 1.72 0.64 0.64
CA GLY A 208 2.18 1.34 1.84
C GLY A 208 3.34 2.30 1.61
N ILE A 209 3.66 3.03 2.67
CA ILE A 209 4.75 4.00 2.74
C ILE A 209 5.65 3.59 3.90
N PRO A 210 6.97 3.52 3.73
CA PRO A 210 7.87 3.26 4.84
C PRO A 210 7.88 4.46 5.79
N THR A 211 7.47 4.20 7.02
CA THR A 211 7.42 5.17 8.12
C THR A 211 8.34 4.79 9.27
N LEU A 212 8.89 3.58 9.20
CA LEU A 212 9.67 2.94 10.25
C LEU A 212 10.98 2.39 9.66
N MET A 213 12.03 2.37 10.49
CA MET A 213 13.28 1.65 10.24
C MET A 213 13.78 1.08 11.57
N ASP A 214 14.21 -0.17 11.59
CA ASP A 214 14.87 -0.72 12.78
C ASP A 214 16.18 0.02 13.04
N ALA A 215 16.42 0.46 14.27
CA ALA A 215 17.62 1.20 14.63
C ALA A 215 18.87 0.33 14.47
N ASP A 216 18.84 -0.89 15.02
CA ASP A 216 19.88 -1.90 14.94
C ASP A 216 19.28 -3.30 14.91
N GLU A 217 20.05 -4.31 14.42
CA GLU A 217 19.65 -5.72 14.48
C GLU A 217 19.46 -6.16 15.94
N GLY A 218 18.25 -6.54 16.30
CA GLY A 218 17.90 -7.02 17.63
C GLY A 218 17.60 -5.94 18.68
N ALA A 219 17.68 -4.64 18.33
CA ALA A 219 17.20 -3.58 19.20
C ALA A 219 15.67 -3.49 19.13
N ASP A 220 15.07 -3.21 20.31
CA ASP A 220 13.61 -2.97 20.39
C ASP A 220 13.29 -1.47 20.15
N LEU A 221 14.06 -0.86 19.23
CA LEU A 221 13.99 0.56 18.88
C LEU A 221 13.77 0.73 17.39
N VAL A 222 12.84 1.61 17.05
CA VAL A 222 12.57 2.01 15.67
C VAL A 222 12.85 3.50 15.48
N LEU A 223 13.39 3.84 14.31
CA LEU A 223 13.58 5.20 13.86
C LEU A 223 12.39 5.62 13.00
N THR A 224 11.97 6.87 13.13
CA THR A 224 10.91 7.48 12.33
C THR A 224 11.36 8.84 11.78
N PRO A 225 10.75 9.35 10.71
CA PRO A 225 11.02 10.71 10.24
C PRO A 225 10.73 11.74 11.34
N ARG A 226 11.53 12.81 11.42
CA ARG A 226 11.24 13.93 12.34
C ARG A 226 9.87 14.56 12.10
N ALA A 227 9.45 14.65 10.83
CA ALA A 227 8.15 15.18 10.43
C ALA A 227 7.09 14.07 10.30
N LEU A 228 7.10 13.07 11.18
CA LEU A 228 6.24 11.89 11.07
C LEU A 228 4.76 12.24 10.93
N ASP A 229 4.25 13.22 11.70
CA ASP A 229 2.85 13.63 11.63
C ASP A 229 2.49 14.17 10.23
N SER A 230 3.37 14.97 9.63
CA SER A 230 3.19 15.46 8.26
C SER A 230 3.31 14.32 7.23
N VAL A 231 4.25 13.39 7.42
CA VAL A 231 4.40 12.21 6.55
C VAL A 231 3.12 11.37 6.57
N ILE A 232 2.53 11.13 7.74
CA ILE A 232 1.28 10.38 7.87
C ILE A 232 0.08 11.15 7.31
N ALA A 233 -0.02 12.45 7.60
CA ALA A 233 -1.14 13.27 7.12
C ALA A 233 -1.15 13.38 5.59
N HIS A 234 -0.04 13.81 5.00
CA HIS A 234 0.09 14.00 3.55
C HIS A 234 0.22 12.66 2.82
N GLY A 235 0.99 11.70 3.37
CA GLY A 235 1.15 10.37 2.79
C GLY A 235 -0.17 9.61 2.71
N SER A 236 -1.03 9.71 3.73
CA SER A 236 -2.36 9.09 3.69
C SER A 236 -3.28 9.74 2.66
N ALA A 237 -3.19 11.07 2.46
CA ALA A 237 -3.96 11.78 1.45
C ALA A 237 -3.48 11.44 0.03
N LEU A 238 -2.17 11.46 -0.20
CA LEU A 238 -1.57 11.09 -1.47
C LEU A 238 -1.90 9.64 -1.85
N LEU A 239 -1.72 8.70 -0.91
CA LEU A 239 -2.01 7.29 -1.14
C LEU A 239 -3.50 7.06 -1.40
N ALA A 240 -4.40 7.76 -0.69
CA ALA A 240 -5.83 7.72 -0.98
C ALA A 240 -6.14 8.29 -2.37
N GLY A 241 -5.51 9.38 -2.78
CA GLY A 241 -5.61 9.94 -4.13
C GLY A 241 -5.22 8.92 -5.22
N ILE A 242 -4.10 8.23 -5.02
CA ILE A 242 -3.64 7.15 -5.93
C ILE A 242 -4.65 6.00 -5.99
N LEU A 243 -5.12 5.53 -4.83
CA LEU A 243 -6.12 4.46 -4.73
C LEU A 243 -7.44 4.86 -5.40
N ASN A 244 -7.96 6.04 -5.08
CA ASN A 244 -9.19 6.56 -5.67
C ASN A 244 -9.07 6.66 -7.20
N ARG A 245 -7.94 7.18 -7.70
CA ARG A 245 -7.70 7.32 -9.14
C ARG A 245 -7.50 5.98 -9.85
N ALA A 246 -6.87 5.01 -9.20
CA ALA A 246 -6.73 3.65 -9.72
C ALA A 246 -8.07 2.93 -9.81
N LEU A 247 -8.91 3.08 -8.78
CA LEU A 247 -10.20 2.39 -8.66
C LEU A 247 -11.31 3.07 -9.47
N GLN A 248 -11.21 4.40 -9.70
CA GLN A 248 -12.20 5.19 -10.43
C GLN A 248 -11.57 5.88 -11.66
N PRO A 249 -11.13 5.13 -12.68
CA PRO A 249 -10.38 5.68 -13.80
C PRO A 249 -11.19 6.61 -14.72
N ARG A 250 -12.50 6.72 -14.52
CA ARG A 250 -13.38 7.65 -15.24
C ARG A 250 -13.48 9.02 -14.59
N LEU A 251 -13.00 9.16 -13.35
CA LEU A 251 -12.99 10.44 -12.62
C LEU A 251 -11.59 11.03 -12.67
N SER A 252 -11.48 12.32 -12.96
CA SER A 252 -10.21 13.04 -12.88
C SER A 252 -9.77 13.21 -11.42
N VAL A 253 -8.48 13.52 -11.19
CA VAL A 253 -7.97 13.82 -9.85
C VAL A 253 -8.76 14.96 -9.20
N ALA A 254 -9.07 16.01 -9.96
CA ALA A 254 -9.86 17.15 -9.46
C ALA A 254 -11.27 16.75 -9.02
N GLN A 255 -11.96 15.88 -9.79
CA GLN A 255 -13.28 15.35 -9.41
C GLN A 255 -13.20 14.49 -8.16
N LEU A 256 -12.15 13.66 -8.04
CA LEU A 256 -11.93 12.83 -6.86
C LEU A 256 -11.69 13.69 -5.61
N CYS A 257 -10.82 14.69 -5.69
CA CYS A 257 -10.58 15.62 -4.58
C CYS A 257 -11.87 16.32 -4.13
N TRP A 258 -12.73 16.73 -5.08
CA TRP A 258 -14.03 17.34 -4.74
C TRP A 258 -15.00 16.39 -4.05
N LEU A 259 -14.97 15.10 -4.41
CA LEU A 259 -15.88 14.08 -3.84
C LEU A 259 -15.43 13.56 -2.47
N THR A 260 -14.15 13.70 -2.12
CA THR A 260 -13.57 13.13 -0.90
C THR A 260 -13.07 14.17 0.11
N GLY A 261 -13.00 15.43 -0.28
CA GLY A 261 -12.57 16.60 0.55
C GLY A 261 -13.73 17.31 1.16
#